data_00a6f9fa3fece84d03edd85051a8fa7f
#
_entry.id   00a6f9fa3fece84d03edd85051a8fa7f
#
_cell.length_a   1.000
_cell.length_b   1.000
_cell.length_c   1.000
_cell.angle_alpha   90.00
_cell.angle_beta   90.00
_cell.angle_gamma   90.00
#
_symmetry.space_group_name_H-M   'P 1'
#
loop_
_entity.id
_entity.type
_entity.pdbx_description
1 polymer ?
#
loop_
_entity_poly.entity_id
_entity_poly.type
_entity_poly.pdbx_seq_one_letter_code
_entity_poly.pdbx_strand_id
1 'polypeptide(L)'
;MTGSRRVLKASVTAAAVVAATLGFTGTAEAAGSCSGSLIDTYNVTGDYSPYTGQYVGQVRLYWDGSKNCAIFTKSGGPLYGVTTSMSIKLMANTSPERSDTDSGSFAQYAGPVTVSAAGKCVRWEGSIVYNGRTVAYDSIGWQHCG
;
A
#
# COMPACT_ATOMS: atom_id res chain seq x y z
N MET A 1 -75.91 -11.08 -44.79
CA MET A 1 -75.24 -11.99 -43.81
C MET A 1 -73.87 -11.47 -43.55
N THR A 2 -73.69 -10.70 -42.52
CA THR A 2 -72.49 -9.90 -42.21
C THR A 2 -71.76 -10.59 -41.05
N GLY A 3 -70.61 -11.17 -41.37
CA GLY A 3 -69.71 -11.77 -40.39
C GLY A 3 -68.68 -10.79 -39.84
N SER A 4 -68.92 -10.38 -38.61
CA SER A 4 -67.99 -9.49 -37.88
C SER A 4 -66.77 -10.30 -37.36
N ARG A 5 -65.59 -10.01 -37.89
CA ARG A 5 -64.33 -10.58 -37.35
C ARG A 5 -63.85 -9.73 -36.20
N ARG A 6 -63.83 -10.28 -35.00
CA ARG A 6 -63.22 -9.69 -33.82
C ARG A 6 -61.68 -9.90 -33.91
N VAL A 7 -60.95 -8.81 -33.98
CA VAL A 7 -59.50 -8.83 -33.87
C VAL A 7 -59.14 -8.84 -32.36
N LEU A 8 -58.54 -9.92 -31.92
CA LEU A 8 -57.94 -10.03 -30.61
C LEU A 8 -56.61 -9.28 -30.61
N LYS A 9 -56.51 -8.21 -29.89
CA LYS A 9 -55.23 -7.55 -29.61
C LYS A 9 -54.53 -8.33 -28.50
N ALA A 10 -53.45 -9.02 -28.84
CA ALA A 10 -52.56 -9.61 -27.88
C ALA A 10 -51.62 -8.52 -27.31
N SER A 11 -51.80 -8.24 -26.04
CA SER A 11 -50.90 -7.36 -25.30
C SER A 11 -49.66 -8.16 -24.91
N VAL A 12 -48.52 -7.82 -25.49
CA VAL A 12 -47.21 -8.37 -25.11
C VAL A 12 -46.73 -7.55 -23.91
N THR A 13 -46.79 -8.14 -22.73
CA THR A 13 -46.18 -7.56 -21.53
C THR A 13 -44.70 -7.91 -21.55
N ALA A 14 -43.87 -6.93 -21.86
CA ALA A 14 -42.43 -7.06 -21.73
C ALA A 14 -42.05 -7.02 -20.24
N ALA A 15 -41.66 -8.17 -19.70
CA ALA A 15 -41.08 -8.23 -18.37
C ALA A 15 -39.60 -7.77 -18.48
N ALA A 16 -39.33 -6.55 -17.97
CA ALA A 16 -37.97 -6.08 -17.83
C ALA A 16 -37.28 -6.87 -16.69
N VAL A 17 -36.41 -7.78 -17.04
CA VAL A 17 -35.50 -8.43 -16.09
C VAL A 17 -34.42 -7.40 -15.75
N VAL A 18 -34.55 -6.77 -14.58
CA VAL A 18 -33.47 -5.97 -14.00
C VAL A 18 -32.44 -6.94 -13.42
N ALA A 19 -31.41 -7.22 -14.20
CA ALA A 19 -30.22 -7.90 -13.70
C ALA A 19 -29.49 -6.92 -12.74
N ALA A 20 -29.70 -7.10 -11.45
CA ALA A 20 -28.89 -6.45 -10.44
C ALA A 20 -27.48 -7.07 -10.51
N THR A 21 -26.60 -6.41 -11.26
CA THR A 21 -25.15 -6.66 -11.16
C THR A 21 -24.72 -6.16 -9.79
N LEU A 22 -24.56 -7.08 -8.85
CA LEU A 22 -23.80 -6.84 -7.63
C LEU A 22 -22.37 -6.54 -8.06
N GLY A 23 -22.12 -5.27 -8.33
CA GLY A 23 -20.77 -4.76 -8.48
C GLY A 23 -20.04 -4.98 -7.17
N PHE A 24 -19.21 -6.02 -7.12
CA PHE A 24 -18.12 -6.06 -6.16
C PHE A 24 -17.21 -4.90 -6.53
N THR A 25 -17.48 -3.73 -5.96
CA THR A 25 -16.47 -2.70 -5.84
C THR A 25 -15.46 -3.21 -4.82
N GLY A 26 -14.61 -4.15 -5.24
CA GLY A 26 -13.34 -4.32 -4.59
C GLY A 26 -12.71 -2.92 -4.66
N THR A 27 -12.61 -2.24 -3.53
CA THR A 27 -11.72 -1.11 -3.41
C THR A 27 -10.36 -1.65 -3.80
N ALA A 28 -9.93 -1.36 -5.04
CA ALA A 28 -8.52 -1.42 -5.33
C ALA A 28 -7.92 -0.48 -4.29
N GLU A 29 -7.24 -1.05 -3.29
CA GLU A 29 -6.36 -0.25 -2.46
C GLU A 29 -5.48 0.48 -3.46
N ALA A 30 -5.69 1.79 -3.56
CA ALA A 30 -4.81 2.63 -4.33
C ALA A 30 -3.43 2.37 -3.74
N ALA A 31 -2.56 1.74 -4.53
CA ALA A 31 -1.19 1.49 -4.11
C ALA A 31 -0.68 2.81 -3.55
N GLY A 32 -0.42 2.84 -2.23
CA GLY A 32 0.00 4.05 -1.57
C GLY A 32 1.14 4.64 -2.37
N SER A 33 0.99 5.86 -2.85
CA SER A 33 2.01 6.52 -3.67
C SER A 33 2.55 7.71 -2.93
N CYS A 34 3.86 7.83 -2.91
CA CYS A 34 4.53 9.06 -2.52
C CYS A 34 4.51 10.05 -3.69
N SER A 35 4.31 11.33 -3.39
CA SER A 35 4.54 12.42 -4.35
C SER A 35 6.02 12.79 -4.39
N GLY A 36 6.42 13.46 -5.48
CA GLY A 36 7.79 13.95 -5.65
C GLY A 36 8.70 12.98 -6.39
N SER A 37 9.99 13.25 -6.32
CA SER A 37 11.03 12.45 -6.98
C SER A 37 11.55 11.38 -6.04
N LEU A 38 11.80 10.18 -6.56
CA LEU A 38 12.52 9.14 -5.84
C LEU A 38 13.96 9.63 -5.59
N ILE A 39 14.37 9.69 -4.32
CA ILE A 39 15.71 10.15 -3.95
C ILE A 39 16.60 9.02 -3.43
N ASP A 40 16.01 7.94 -2.92
CA ASP A 40 16.78 6.77 -2.49
C ASP A 40 15.95 5.50 -2.45
N THR A 41 16.66 4.37 -2.43
CA THR A 41 16.11 3.02 -2.40
C THR A 41 16.98 2.12 -1.53
N TYR A 42 16.39 1.51 -0.51
CA TYR A 42 17.07 0.64 0.43
C TYR A 42 16.52 -0.77 0.33
N ASN A 43 17.42 -1.73 0.06
CA ASN A 43 17.07 -3.14 0.07
C ASN A 43 17.10 -3.67 1.50
N VAL A 44 16.02 -4.26 1.93
CA VAL A 44 15.90 -4.90 3.25
C VAL A 44 16.07 -6.40 3.10
N THR A 45 17.02 -6.96 3.83
CA THR A 45 17.32 -8.39 3.87
C THR A 45 16.82 -9.00 5.16
N GLY A 46 16.41 -10.26 5.10
CA GLY A 46 16.03 -11.01 6.28
C GLY A 46 17.22 -11.21 7.21
N ASP A 47 17.02 -10.98 8.49
CA ASP A 47 17.99 -11.16 9.56
C ASP A 47 17.70 -12.38 10.43
N TYR A 48 16.57 -13.06 10.19
CA TYR A 48 16.13 -14.24 10.92
C TYR A 48 15.69 -15.40 10.01
N SER A 49 16.01 -16.63 10.45
CA SER A 49 15.60 -17.85 9.75
C SER A 49 14.07 -17.95 9.58
N PRO A 50 13.56 -18.38 8.41
CA PRO A 50 14.28 -18.95 7.25
C PRO A 50 14.75 -17.89 6.22
N TYR A 51 14.64 -16.60 6.53
CA TYR A 51 14.88 -15.51 5.56
C TYR A 51 16.27 -14.86 5.67
N THR A 52 17.15 -15.39 6.53
CA THR A 52 18.50 -14.84 6.74
C THR A 52 19.24 -14.62 5.42
N GLY A 53 19.64 -13.37 5.14
CA GLY A 53 20.34 -12.97 3.93
C GLY A 53 19.46 -12.90 2.67
N GLN A 54 18.18 -13.25 2.75
CA GLN A 54 17.27 -13.12 1.62
C GLN A 54 16.75 -11.70 1.50
N TYR A 55 16.60 -11.23 0.27
CA TYR A 55 15.92 -9.97 -0.02
C TYR A 55 14.43 -10.10 0.27
N VAL A 56 13.94 -9.34 1.23
CA VAL A 56 12.55 -9.46 1.72
C VAL A 56 11.71 -8.22 1.46
N GLY A 57 12.33 -7.10 1.15
CA GLY A 57 11.61 -5.87 0.88
C GLY A 57 12.50 -4.71 0.49
N GLN A 58 11.86 -3.60 0.13
CA GLN A 58 12.52 -2.38 -0.30
C GLN A 58 11.81 -1.18 0.31
N VAL A 59 12.58 -0.29 0.93
CA VAL A 59 12.10 1.05 1.29
C VAL A 59 12.50 2.02 0.20
N ARG A 60 11.53 2.78 -0.30
CA ARG A 60 11.72 3.86 -1.26
C ARG A 60 11.44 5.18 -0.59
N LEU A 61 12.38 6.11 -0.72
CA LEU A 61 12.30 7.45 -0.16
C LEU A 61 12.14 8.49 -1.27
N TYR A 62 11.18 9.37 -1.10
CA TYR A 62 10.82 10.42 -2.06
C TYR A 62 10.92 11.80 -1.43
N TRP A 63 11.11 12.81 -2.28
CA TRP A 63 11.15 14.23 -1.90
C TRP A 63 10.29 15.06 -2.84
N ASP A 64 9.37 15.85 -2.31
CA ASP A 64 8.46 16.71 -3.08
C ASP A 64 8.84 18.21 -3.06
N GLY A 65 9.98 18.55 -2.48
CA GLY A 65 10.43 19.94 -2.29
C GLY A 65 10.17 20.47 -0.87
N SER A 66 9.35 19.79 -0.07
CA SER A 66 9.01 20.20 1.30
C SER A 66 8.92 19.03 2.28
N LYS A 67 8.53 17.88 1.80
CA LYS A 67 8.31 16.66 2.59
C LYS A 67 9.07 15.48 2.01
N ASN A 68 9.56 14.65 2.90
CA ASN A 68 9.96 13.30 2.56
C ASN A 68 8.78 12.36 2.74
N CYS A 69 8.71 11.36 1.89
CA CYS A 69 7.72 10.29 1.94
C CYS A 69 8.43 8.94 1.78
N ALA A 70 8.04 7.95 2.56
CA ALA A 70 8.59 6.60 2.47
C ALA A 70 7.50 5.54 2.33
N ILE A 71 7.81 4.51 1.53
CA ILE A 71 7.00 3.30 1.39
C ILE A 71 7.91 2.09 1.58
N PHE A 72 7.49 1.14 2.40
CA PHE A 72 8.14 -0.14 2.57
C PHE A 72 7.33 -1.22 1.85
N THR A 73 7.85 -1.73 0.74
CA THR A 73 7.20 -2.75 -0.08
C THR A 73 7.90 -4.08 0.11
N LYS A 74 7.14 -5.15 0.32
CA LYS A 74 7.68 -6.52 0.27
C LYS A 74 8.18 -6.82 -1.13
N SER A 75 9.30 -7.52 -1.22
CA SER A 75 9.82 -7.98 -2.52
C SER A 75 9.04 -9.18 -3.03
N GLY A 76 9.13 -9.42 -4.34
CA GLY A 76 8.72 -10.70 -4.92
C GLY A 76 9.51 -11.83 -4.25
N GLY A 77 8.83 -12.68 -3.49
CA GLY A 77 9.44 -13.76 -2.71
C GLY A 77 8.39 -14.36 -1.77
N PRO A 78 8.81 -15.17 -0.80
CA PRO A 78 7.87 -15.94 0.01
C PRO A 78 6.94 -15.08 0.88
N LEU A 79 7.27 -13.80 1.12
CA LEU A 79 6.45 -12.89 1.93
C LEU A 79 5.54 -11.97 1.11
N TYR A 80 5.78 -11.84 -0.20
CA TYR A 80 4.94 -10.99 -1.05
C TYR A 80 3.55 -11.59 -1.23
N GLY A 81 2.53 -10.78 -1.01
CA GLY A 81 1.13 -11.24 -1.06
C GLY A 81 0.66 -12.00 0.18
N VAL A 82 1.56 -12.33 1.12
CA VAL A 82 1.22 -12.95 2.40
C VAL A 82 0.99 -11.86 3.43
N THR A 83 -0.21 -11.85 4.04
CA THR A 83 -0.52 -10.89 5.10
C THR A 83 0.33 -11.16 6.34
N THR A 84 1.20 -10.22 6.66
CA THR A 84 2.06 -10.27 7.85
C THR A 84 2.10 -8.91 8.53
N SER A 85 2.46 -8.88 9.81
CA SER A 85 2.71 -7.63 10.49
C SER A 85 3.92 -6.92 9.88
N MET A 86 3.73 -5.67 9.52
CA MET A 86 4.76 -4.77 8.98
C MET A 86 4.67 -3.41 9.63
N SER A 87 5.77 -2.69 9.63
CA SER A 87 5.79 -1.28 9.97
C SER A 87 6.81 -0.52 9.11
N ILE A 88 6.52 0.74 8.90
CA ILE A 88 7.44 1.76 8.42
C ILE A 88 7.28 3.01 9.27
N LYS A 89 8.38 3.57 9.72
CA LYS A 89 8.43 4.86 10.42
C LYS A 89 9.43 5.76 9.71
N LEU A 90 9.03 6.97 9.40
CA LEU A 90 9.90 8.02 8.87
C LEU A 90 10.03 9.13 9.91
N MET A 91 11.25 9.60 10.12
CA MET A 91 11.59 10.59 11.13
C MET A 91 12.39 11.73 10.50
N ALA A 92 12.19 12.95 11.00
CA ALA A 92 12.97 14.13 10.64
C ALA A 92 13.71 14.65 11.87
N ASN A 93 14.99 15.01 11.70
CA ASN A 93 15.83 15.60 12.76
C ASN A 93 15.39 17.06 13.02
N THR A 94 14.27 17.20 13.69
CA THR A 94 13.71 18.47 14.15
C THR A 94 13.66 18.50 15.69
N SER A 95 13.48 19.67 16.28
CA SER A 95 13.28 19.80 17.71
C SER A 95 11.90 20.46 17.98
N PRO A 96 10.91 19.71 18.50
CA PRO A 96 10.91 18.26 18.75
C PRO A 96 11.01 17.42 17.46
N GLU A 97 11.47 16.16 17.58
CA GLU A 97 11.53 15.22 16.47
C GLU A 97 10.12 15.02 15.87
N ARG A 98 10.03 15.08 14.55
CA ARG A 98 8.80 14.76 13.82
C ARG A 98 8.89 13.35 13.26
N SER A 99 7.81 12.61 13.38
CA SER A 99 7.73 11.27 12.79
C SER A 99 6.32 10.98 12.30
N ASP A 100 6.26 10.08 11.33
CA ASP A 100 5.02 9.45 10.86
C ASP A 100 5.25 7.95 10.79
N THR A 101 4.22 7.16 11.11
CA THR A 101 4.32 5.71 11.22
C THR A 101 3.07 5.06 10.66
N ASP A 102 3.29 4.05 9.83
CA ASP A 102 2.25 3.11 9.43
C ASP A 102 2.64 1.70 9.88
N SER A 103 1.74 1.05 10.61
CA SER A 103 1.96 -0.30 11.14
C SER A 103 0.66 -1.08 11.15
N GLY A 104 0.72 -2.33 10.76
CA GLY A 104 -0.45 -3.19 10.66
C GLY A 104 -0.15 -4.52 10.00
N SER A 105 -1.21 -5.18 9.56
CA SER A 105 -1.12 -6.43 8.80
C SER A 105 -1.29 -6.14 7.33
N PHE A 106 -0.21 -6.26 6.56
CA PHE A 106 -0.18 -5.92 5.14
C PHE A 106 0.26 -7.12 4.30
N ALA A 107 -0.32 -7.24 3.11
CA ALA A 107 0.07 -8.27 2.15
C ALA A 107 1.24 -7.81 1.27
N GLN A 108 1.33 -6.52 0.95
CA GLN A 108 2.26 -6.02 -0.05
C GLN A 108 3.17 -4.90 0.45
N TYR A 109 2.63 -3.89 1.13
CA TYR A 109 3.40 -2.71 1.56
C TYR A 109 2.82 -2.08 2.83
N ALA A 110 3.66 -1.34 3.54
CA ALA A 110 3.31 -0.40 4.60
C ALA A 110 3.68 1.03 4.16
N GLY A 111 2.93 2.01 4.59
CA GLY A 111 3.02 3.40 4.16
C GLY A 111 1.97 3.76 3.09
N PRO A 112 2.03 4.94 2.49
CA PRO A 112 3.08 5.96 2.64
C PRO A 112 3.09 6.65 4.00
N VAL A 113 4.28 6.99 4.48
CA VAL A 113 4.49 7.83 5.66
C VAL A 113 5.25 9.10 5.25
N THR A 114 4.91 10.25 5.86
CA THR A 114 5.43 11.55 5.42
C THR A 114 5.89 12.42 6.58
N VAL A 115 7.02 13.11 6.40
CA VAL A 115 7.49 14.13 7.35
C VAL A 115 7.92 15.40 6.63
N SER A 116 7.63 16.57 7.20
CA SER A 116 8.19 17.85 6.76
C SER A 116 9.64 17.95 7.23
N ALA A 117 10.59 17.97 6.30
CA ALA A 117 12.01 17.86 6.58
C ALA A 117 12.88 18.82 5.73
N ALA A 118 12.32 19.95 5.26
CA ALA A 118 13.10 20.92 4.50
C ALA A 118 14.30 21.41 5.34
N GLY A 119 15.52 21.28 4.80
CA GLY A 119 16.77 21.62 5.48
C GLY A 119 17.07 20.75 6.70
N LYS A 120 16.54 19.53 6.77
CA LYS A 120 16.73 18.60 7.87
C LYS A 120 17.09 17.21 7.34
N CYS A 121 17.77 16.45 8.17
CA CYS A 121 18.03 15.06 7.87
C CYS A 121 16.80 14.21 8.18
N VAL A 122 16.65 13.11 7.46
CA VAL A 122 15.64 12.09 7.74
C VAL A 122 16.29 10.74 8.03
N ARG A 123 15.55 9.88 8.73
CA ARG A 123 15.85 8.46 8.87
C ARG A 123 14.57 7.66 8.84
N TRP A 124 14.67 6.39 8.54
CA TRP A 124 13.53 5.49 8.56
C TRP A 124 13.86 4.24 9.37
N GLU A 125 12.80 3.60 9.87
CA GLU A 125 12.83 2.28 10.50
C GLU A 125 11.73 1.45 9.88
N GLY A 126 12.01 0.18 9.56
CA GLY A 126 11.03 -0.73 8.99
C GLY A 126 11.15 -2.12 9.57
N SER A 127 10.04 -2.84 9.70
CA SER A 127 10.04 -4.22 10.17
C SER A 127 9.03 -5.08 9.42
N ILE A 128 9.35 -6.38 9.29
CA ILE A 128 8.43 -7.43 8.82
C ILE A 128 8.43 -8.54 9.86
N VAL A 129 7.23 -8.90 10.33
CA VAL A 129 7.04 -10.00 11.28
C VAL A 129 6.31 -11.14 10.58
N TYR A 130 6.80 -12.36 10.76
CA TYR A 130 6.17 -13.56 10.25
C TYR A 130 6.18 -14.66 11.32
N ASN A 131 5.04 -15.33 11.51
CA ASN A 131 4.87 -16.35 12.56
C ASN A 131 5.32 -15.89 13.95
N GLY A 132 4.96 -14.64 14.31
CA GLY A 132 5.27 -14.06 15.63
C GLY A 132 6.75 -13.67 15.82
N ARG A 133 7.56 -13.69 14.77
CA ARG A 133 8.99 -13.28 14.80
C ARG A 133 9.26 -12.17 13.81
N THR A 134 10.06 -11.21 14.22
CA THR A 134 10.64 -10.25 13.29
C THR A 134 11.64 -10.98 12.40
N VAL A 135 11.32 -11.09 11.11
CA VAL A 135 12.16 -11.79 10.12
C VAL A 135 13.02 -10.83 9.30
N ALA A 136 12.68 -9.56 9.31
CA ALA A 136 13.49 -8.48 8.78
C ALA A 136 13.20 -7.22 9.58
N TYR A 137 14.24 -6.54 9.96
CA TYR A 137 14.21 -5.22 10.57
C TYR A 137 15.36 -4.40 10.01
N ASP A 138 15.07 -3.15 9.67
CA ASP A 138 16.11 -2.25 9.20
C ASP A 138 15.90 -0.86 9.79
N SER A 139 17.01 -0.21 10.11
CA SER A 139 17.06 1.12 10.67
C SER A 139 18.34 1.79 10.23
N ILE A 140 18.22 2.95 9.64
CA ILE A 140 19.36 3.73 9.14
C ILE A 140 19.60 4.97 10.01
N GLY A 141 20.84 5.47 9.96
CA GLY A 141 21.19 6.75 10.55
C GLY A 141 20.51 7.94 9.83
N TRP A 142 20.78 9.13 10.31
CA TRP A 142 20.32 10.36 9.69
C TRP A 142 20.97 10.55 8.31
N GLN A 143 20.16 10.76 7.29
CA GLN A 143 20.57 10.89 5.89
C GLN A 143 19.78 12.02 5.22
N HIS A 144 20.13 12.33 3.97
CA HIS A 144 19.46 13.35 3.15
C HIS A 144 19.29 14.68 3.91
N CYS A 145 20.38 15.15 4.51
CA CYS A 145 20.45 16.45 5.16
C CYS A 145 20.54 17.53 4.08
N GLY A 146 19.45 18.24 3.83
CA GLY A 146 19.35 19.27 2.80
C GLY A 146 19.44 20.69 3.36
#